data_1e5be39d3ac51e42445beb097348f268
#
_entry.id   1e5be39d3ac51e42445beb097348f268
#
_cell.length_a   1.000
_cell.length_b   1.000
_cell.length_c   1.000
_cell.angle_alpha   90.00
_cell.angle_beta   90.00
_cell.angle_gamma   90.00
#
_symmetry.space_group_name_H-M   'P 1'
#
loop_
_entity.id
_entity.type
_entity.pdbx_description
1 polymer ?
#
loop_
_entity_poly.entity_id
_entity_poly.type
_entity_poly.pdbx_seq_one_letter_code
_entity_poly.pdbx_strand_id
1 'polypeptide(L)'
;SDVCSSDLFLKQGLGFIWQNIPTQIVQQYFPQVSIPQAILLVSVVPFLIGVVVAYRALFKLKTEKSFLLISFVISTTALAWFKLIEFHLSLSFFAIILAILFASFYHDITNYMKKTKAPKLIKYLQAALIILILATTIYPAINVSLKQDLPLKEEIDAFRWLQYNSPQNAGVVSLLKEGHLITHYSKRKNLMDDHFNLIEKVEERFTDLNSLFTTKFKTQALQILDKYQIKYLIISPSAKDQFKIEELSYATEDCFELVYDEETKIYQVKCQLSATS
;
A
#
# COMPACT_ATOMS: atom_id res chain seq x y z
N SER A 1 -1.04 15.08 20.36
CA SER A 1 -0.08 14.51 21.34
C SER A 1 0.96 13.77 20.54
N ASP A 2 2.19 14.28 20.61
CA ASP A 2 3.34 13.71 19.93
C ASP A 2 3.70 12.38 20.61
N VAL A 3 3.15 11.29 20.10
CA VAL A 3 3.54 9.94 20.52
C VAL A 3 4.92 9.70 19.94
N CYS A 4 5.94 9.69 20.78
CA CYS A 4 7.29 9.43 20.37
C CYS A 4 7.41 7.96 19.88
N SER A 5 8.16 7.71 18.80
CA SER A 5 8.33 6.35 18.25
C SER A 5 8.87 5.33 19.27
N SER A 6 9.63 5.80 20.27
CA SER A 6 10.10 4.96 21.40
C SER A 6 8.95 4.42 22.25
N ASP A 7 7.90 5.23 22.47
CA ASP A 7 6.75 4.82 23.27
C ASP A 7 5.92 3.75 22.54
N LEU A 8 5.82 3.84 21.22
CA LEU A 8 5.16 2.84 20.39
C LEU A 8 5.91 1.50 20.42
N PHE A 9 7.24 1.53 20.31
CA PHE A 9 8.05 0.32 20.40
C PHE A 9 7.90 -0.36 21.77
N LEU A 10 7.89 0.39 22.86
CA LEU A 10 7.69 -0.15 24.20
C LEU A 10 6.31 -0.75 24.40
N LYS A 11 5.28 -0.18 23.76
CA LYS A 11 3.89 -0.69 23.84
C LYS A 11 3.66 -1.92 22.96
N GLN A 12 4.21 -1.94 21.76
CA GLN A 12 3.93 -2.96 20.73
C GLN A 12 5.02 -4.04 20.65
N GLY A 13 6.18 -3.82 21.28
CA GLY A 13 7.27 -4.77 21.30
C GLY A 13 7.81 -5.07 19.91
N LEU A 14 8.11 -6.35 19.65
CA LEU A 14 8.65 -6.81 18.37
C LEU A 14 7.69 -6.61 17.18
N GLY A 15 6.39 -6.54 17.42
CA GLY A 15 5.40 -6.28 16.37
C GLY A 15 5.64 -4.96 15.63
N PHE A 16 6.18 -3.96 16.35
CA PHE A 16 6.55 -2.66 15.76
C PHE A 16 7.60 -2.79 14.65
N ILE A 17 8.56 -3.72 14.77
CA ILE A 17 9.60 -3.95 13.77
C ILE A 17 8.99 -4.44 12.45
N TRP A 18 7.93 -5.26 12.51
CA TRP A 18 7.19 -5.74 11.35
C TRP A 18 5.93 -4.91 11.06
N GLN A 19 5.98 -3.61 11.37
CA GLN A 19 4.92 -2.64 11.09
C GLN A 19 3.57 -2.99 11.71
N ASN A 20 3.53 -3.92 12.68
CA ASN A 20 2.33 -4.36 13.39
C ASN A 20 1.17 -4.78 12.45
N ILE A 21 1.49 -5.32 11.27
CA ILE A 21 0.53 -5.73 10.25
C ILE A 21 -0.29 -6.93 10.76
N PRO A 22 -1.64 -6.90 10.66
CA PRO A 22 -2.47 -8.05 11.01
C PRO A 22 -2.06 -9.32 10.26
N THR A 23 -1.99 -10.45 10.98
CA THR A 23 -1.53 -11.73 10.42
C THR A 23 -2.35 -12.18 9.20
N GLN A 24 -3.64 -11.83 9.19
CA GLN A 24 -4.58 -12.17 8.11
C GLN A 24 -4.22 -11.50 6.77
N ILE A 25 -3.56 -10.34 6.80
CA ILE A 25 -3.21 -9.56 5.59
C ILE A 25 -1.71 -9.43 5.35
N VAL A 26 -0.85 -10.04 6.19
CA VAL A 26 0.62 -10.01 6.02
C VAL A 26 1.03 -10.41 4.60
N GLN A 27 0.34 -11.37 3.98
CA GLN A 27 0.68 -11.81 2.62
C GLN A 27 0.40 -10.74 1.55
N GLN A 28 -0.46 -9.75 1.81
CA GLN A 28 -0.70 -8.63 0.88
C GLN A 28 0.47 -7.66 0.87
N TYR A 29 1.09 -7.43 2.03
CA TYR A 29 2.26 -6.55 2.19
C TYR A 29 3.58 -7.25 1.87
N PHE A 30 3.64 -8.56 2.12
CA PHE A 30 4.80 -9.40 1.84
C PHE A 30 4.41 -10.57 0.92
N PRO A 31 4.02 -10.30 -0.33
CA PRO A 31 3.62 -11.33 -1.27
C PRO A 31 4.80 -12.28 -1.54
N GLN A 32 4.49 -13.55 -1.70
CA GLN A 32 5.45 -14.54 -2.17
C GLN A 32 5.64 -14.34 -3.68
N VAL A 33 6.62 -13.54 -4.05
CA VAL A 33 6.94 -13.27 -5.45
C VAL A 33 8.12 -14.14 -5.85
N SER A 34 7.97 -14.86 -6.95
CA SER A 34 9.09 -15.63 -7.52
C SER A 34 10.18 -14.69 -8.05
N ILE A 35 11.44 -15.15 -8.05
CA ILE A 35 12.58 -14.36 -8.58
C ILE A 35 12.32 -13.84 -10.00
N PRO A 36 11.81 -14.65 -10.97
CA PRO A 36 11.47 -14.14 -12.30
C PRO A 36 10.43 -13.03 -12.28
N GLN A 37 9.40 -13.12 -11.43
CA GLN A 37 8.38 -12.06 -11.29
C GLN A 37 8.98 -10.78 -10.72
N ALA A 38 9.86 -10.88 -9.71
CA ALA A 38 10.56 -9.72 -9.16
C ALA A 38 11.44 -9.02 -10.23
N ILE A 39 12.14 -9.79 -11.07
CA ILE A 39 12.92 -9.26 -12.20
C ILE A 39 12.03 -8.55 -13.22
N LEU A 40 10.87 -9.11 -13.53
CA LEU A 40 9.89 -8.48 -14.44
C LEU A 40 9.36 -7.15 -13.86
N LEU A 41 9.08 -7.08 -12.57
CA LEU A 41 8.60 -5.87 -11.89
C LEU A 41 9.64 -4.75 -11.87
N VAL A 42 10.93 -5.09 -11.77
CA VAL A 42 12.04 -4.11 -11.78
C VAL A 42 12.46 -3.72 -13.20
N SER A 43 12.01 -4.46 -14.21
CA SER A 43 12.44 -4.43 -15.62
C SER A 43 13.67 -5.30 -15.89
N VAL A 44 13.50 -6.21 -16.84
CA VAL A 44 14.52 -7.22 -17.20
C VAL A 44 15.81 -6.57 -17.70
N VAL A 45 15.70 -5.53 -18.53
CA VAL A 45 16.87 -4.93 -19.21
C VAL A 45 17.77 -4.19 -18.20
N PRO A 46 17.29 -3.26 -17.39
CA PRO A 46 18.10 -2.65 -16.35
C PRO A 46 18.66 -3.66 -15.37
N PHE A 47 17.91 -4.71 -15.02
CA PHE A 47 18.39 -5.77 -14.13
C PHE A 47 19.60 -6.50 -14.70
N LEU A 48 19.51 -7.04 -15.92
CA LEU A 48 20.62 -7.78 -16.55
C LEU A 48 21.87 -6.91 -16.72
N ILE A 49 21.67 -5.66 -17.17
CA ILE A 49 22.77 -4.72 -17.34
C ILE A 49 23.35 -4.35 -15.98
N GLY A 50 22.50 -4.11 -14.97
CA GLY A 50 22.94 -3.80 -13.61
C GLY A 50 23.79 -4.90 -13.00
N VAL A 51 23.44 -6.16 -13.18
CA VAL A 51 24.23 -7.31 -12.73
C VAL A 51 25.61 -7.33 -13.41
N VAL A 52 25.66 -7.11 -14.73
CA VAL A 52 26.95 -7.06 -15.46
C VAL A 52 27.81 -5.88 -14.99
N VAL A 53 27.21 -4.71 -14.78
CA VAL A 53 27.93 -3.53 -14.28
C VAL A 53 28.42 -3.76 -12.84
N ALA A 54 27.58 -4.32 -11.97
CA ALA A 54 27.95 -4.65 -10.60
C ALA A 54 29.13 -5.64 -10.57
N TYR A 55 29.07 -6.69 -11.39
CA TYR A 55 30.20 -7.64 -11.52
C TYR A 55 31.50 -6.95 -11.96
N ARG A 56 31.41 -6.11 -13.01
CA ARG A 56 32.60 -5.35 -13.49
C ARG A 56 33.12 -4.37 -12.44
N ALA A 57 32.24 -3.73 -11.69
CA ALA A 57 32.57 -2.77 -10.67
C ALA A 57 33.29 -3.44 -9.49
N LEU A 58 32.82 -4.62 -9.05
CA LEU A 58 33.44 -5.38 -7.96
C LEU A 58 34.82 -5.93 -8.31
N PHE A 59 34.95 -6.51 -9.50
CA PHE A 59 36.15 -7.28 -9.84
C PHE A 59 37.16 -6.51 -10.67
N LYS A 60 36.73 -5.52 -11.46
CA LYS A 60 37.62 -4.77 -12.38
C LYS A 60 37.87 -3.32 -11.98
N LEU A 61 36.83 -2.56 -11.67
CA LEU A 61 36.97 -1.11 -11.46
C LEU A 61 37.32 -0.72 -10.04
N LYS A 62 36.80 -1.46 -9.05
CA LYS A 62 37.08 -1.29 -7.60
C LYS A 62 36.98 0.16 -7.11
N THR A 63 35.97 0.91 -7.58
CA THR A 63 35.76 2.30 -7.18
C THR A 63 34.91 2.38 -5.92
N GLU A 64 35.20 3.33 -5.02
CA GLU A 64 34.42 3.56 -3.79
C GLU A 64 32.92 3.77 -4.04
N LYS A 65 32.58 4.53 -5.10
CA LYS A 65 31.19 4.76 -5.50
C LYS A 65 30.44 3.49 -5.86
N SER A 66 31.13 2.57 -6.55
CA SER A 66 30.53 1.27 -6.92
C SER A 66 30.33 0.38 -5.70
N PHE A 67 31.25 0.37 -4.76
CA PHE A 67 31.10 -0.39 -3.50
C PHE A 67 29.92 0.14 -2.68
N LEU A 68 29.73 1.47 -2.60
CA LEU A 68 28.61 2.08 -1.91
C LEU A 68 27.27 1.65 -2.52
N LEU A 69 27.13 1.71 -3.85
CA LEU A 69 25.90 1.29 -4.54
C LEU A 69 25.59 -0.20 -4.31
N ILE A 70 26.62 -1.04 -4.38
CA ILE A 70 26.44 -2.50 -4.18
C ILE A 70 26.10 -2.80 -2.71
N SER A 71 26.73 -2.13 -1.75
CA SER A 71 26.39 -2.26 -0.33
C SER A 71 24.93 -1.86 -0.07
N PHE A 72 24.45 -0.82 -0.75
CA PHE A 72 23.05 -0.41 -0.65
C PHE A 72 22.09 -1.47 -1.23
N VAL A 73 22.44 -2.09 -2.37
CA VAL A 73 21.67 -3.23 -2.92
C VAL A 73 21.60 -4.39 -1.93
N ILE A 74 22.74 -4.78 -1.37
CA ILE A 74 22.79 -5.90 -0.41
C ILE A 74 21.96 -5.57 0.84
N SER A 75 22.11 -4.37 1.37
CA SER A 75 21.34 -3.90 2.54
C SER A 75 19.85 -3.90 2.28
N THR A 76 19.40 -3.33 1.14
CA THR A 76 17.98 -3.31 0.76
C THR A 76 17.43 -4.71 0.57
N THR A 77 18.20 -5.61 -0.06
CA THR A 77 17.81 -7.01 -0.24
C THR A 77 17.68 -7.73 1.11
N ALA A 78 18.63 -7.50 2.03
CA ALA A 78 18.57 -8.07 3.37
C ALA A 78 17.34 -7.56 4.15
N LEU A 79 17.07 -6.25 4.12
CA LEU A 79 15.89 -5.67 4.76
C LEU A 79 14.58 -6.24 4.20
N ALA A 80 14.51 -6.44 2.87
CA ALA A 80 13.35 -7.09 2.24
C ALA A 80 13.23 -8.56 2.64
N TRP A 81 14.35 -9.28 2.69
CA TRP A 81 14.39 -10.69 3.09
C TRP A 81 13.87 -10.90 4.51
N PHE A 82 14.29 -10.05 5.44
CA PHE A 82 13.82 -10.07 6.83
C PHE A 82 12.43 -9.43 7.01
N LYS A 83 11.75 -9.02 5.92
CA LYS A 83 10.43 -8.35 5.94
C LYS A 83 10.40 -7.07 6.81
N LEU A 84 11.52 -6.35 6.87
CA LEU A 84 11.65 -5.10 7.62
C LEU A 84 11.16 -3.89 6.82
N ILE A 85 11.12 -4.02 5.50
CA ILE A 85 10.53 -3.05 4.57
C ILE A 85 9.53 -3.76 3.66
N GLU A 86 8.48 -3.05 3.28
CA GLU A 86 7.49 -3.55 2.33
C GLU A 86 8.15 -3.95 1.00
N PHE A 87 7.63 -5.02 0.41
CA PHE A 87 8.19 -5.57 -0.82
C PHE A 87 8.22 -4.56 -1.97
N HIS A 88 7.13 -3.82 -2.18
CA HIS A 88 7.04 -2.81 -3.25
C HIS A 88 8.01 -1.65 -3.05
N LEU A 89 8.17 -1.18 -1.82
CA LEU A 89 9.14 -0.14 -1.48
C LEU A 89 10.57 -0.62 -1.73
N SER A 90 10.89 -1.84 -1.34
CA SER A 90 12.18 -2.47 -1.60
C SER A 90 12.50 -2.56 -3.09
N LEU A 91 11.54 -2.99 -3.92
CA LEU A 91 11.69 -3.02 -5.37
C LEU A 91 11.92 -1.64 -5.97
N SER A 92 11.27 -0.60 -5.44
CA SER A 92 11.46 0.79 -5.88
C SER A 92 12.88 1.27 -5.63
N PHE A 93 13.45 1.03 -4.44
CA PHE A 93 14.85 1.32 -4.15
C PHE A 93 15.81 0.56 -5.07
N PHE A 94 15.52 -0.71 -5.30
CA PHE A 94 16.31 -1.55 -6.19
C PHE A 94 16.30 -1.02 -7.63
N ALA A 95 15.14 -0.61 -8.12
CA ALA A 95 15.00 -0.03 -9.46
C ALA A 95 15.80 1.28 -9.61
N ILE A 96 15.79 2.15 -8.60
CA ILE A 96 16.59 3.40 -8.60
C ILE A 96 18.09 3.08 -8.73
N ILE A 97 18.58 2.13 -7.95
CA ILE A 97 20.00 1.76 -7.99
C ILE A 97 20.38 1.17 -9.34
N LEU A 98 19.52 0.30 -9.90
CA LEU A 98 19.73 -0.26 -11.23
C LEU A 98 19.75 0.83 -12.31
N ALA A 99 18.90 1.86 -12.19
CA ALA A 99 18.92 2.99 -13.10
C ALA A 99 20.25 3.78 -13.03
N ILE A 100 20.81 3.96 -11.83
CA ILE A 100 22.11 4.62 -11.65
C ILE A 100 23.25 3.77 -12.26
N LEU A 101 23.24 2.46 -12.03
CA LEU A 101 24.22 1.54 -12.61
C LEU A 101 24.10 1.50 -14.14
N PHE A 102 22.86 1.52 -14.65
CA PHE A 102 22.61 1.59 -16.09
C PHE A 102 23.19 2.85 -16.73
N ALA A 103 23.10 4.01 -16.06
CA ALA A 103 23.67 5.26 -16.59
C ALA A 103 25.19 5.14 -16.82
N SER A 104 25.92 4.46 -15.94
CA SER A 104 27.35 4.18 -16.11
C SER A 104 27.61 3.29 -17.33
N PHE A 105 26.81 2.25 -17.51
CA PHE A 105 26.90 1.38 -18.68
C PHE A 105 26.62 2.13 -19.99
N TYR A 106 25.58 2.95 -20.00
CA TYR A 106 25.19 3.75 -21.15
C TYR A 106 26.32 4.71 -21.57
N HIS A 107 26.98 5.33 -20.60
CA HIS A 107 28.16 6.19 -20.86
C HIS A 107 29.30 5.40 -21.48
N ASP A 108 29.64 4.25 -20.90
CA ASP A 108 30.74 3.39 -21.37
C ASP A 108 30.50 2.88 -22.79
N ILE A 109 29.29 2.38 -23.08
CA ILE A 109 28.96 1.85 -24.41
C ILE A 109 28.96 2.96 -25.47
N THR A 110 28.46 4.15 -25.10
CA THR A 110 28.48 5.31 -25.99
C THR A 110 29.91 5.73 -26.33
N ASN A 111 30.80 5.78 -25.34
CA ASN A 111 32.21 6.13 -25.57
C ASN A 111 32.96 5.06 -26.35
N TYR A 112 32.64 3.79 -26.10
CA TYR A 112 33.22 2.68 -26.91
C TYR A 112 32.81 2.78 -28.38
N MET A 113 31.51 2.98 -28.62
CA MET A 113 30.97 3.09 -29.97
C MET A 113 31.51 4.29 -30.77
N LYS A 114 31.77 5.44 -30.11
CA LYS A 114 32.40 6.59 -30.76
C LYS A 114 33.81 6.28 -31.30
N LYS A 115 34.48 5.29 -30.73
CA LYS A 115 35.81 4.85 -31.17
C LYS A 115 35.77 3.79 -32.26
N THR A 116 34.58 3.30 -32.60
CA THR A 116 34.42 2.27 -33.65
C THR A 116 34.30 2.90 -35.06
N LYS A 117 34.47 2.07 -36.10
CA LYS A 117 34.37 2.50 -37.51
C LYS A 117 32.97 2.88 -37.99
N ALA A 118 31.91 2.70 -37.12
CA ALA A 118 30.51 2.91 -37.48
C ALA A 118 29.81 3.89 -36.54
N PRO A 119 30.23 5.18 -36.44
CA PRO A 119 29.64 6.13 -35.46
C PRO A 119 28.16 6.44 -35.73
N LYS A 120 27.69 6.27 -36.96
CA LYS A 120 26.27 6.48 -37.32
C LYS A 120 25.34 5.47 -36.63
N LEU A 121 25.84 4.28 -36.29
CA LEU A 121 25.07 3.21 -35.65
C LEU A 121 24.75 3.56 -34.18
N ILE A 122 25.51 4.48 -33.57
CA ILE A 122 25.30 4.90 -32.17
C ILE A 122 23.87 5.39 -31.93
N LYS A 123 23.37 6.25 -32.82
CA LYS A 123 22.02 6.83 -32.64
C LYS A 123 20.93 5.76 -32.67
N TYR A 124 21.08 4.78 -33.57
CA TYR A 124 20.13 3.68 -33.66
C TYR A 124 20.21 2.75 -32.45
N LEU A 125 21.41 2.44 -31.98
CA LEU A 125 21.61 1.63 -30.79
C LEU A 125 21.04 2.32 -29.54
N GLN A 126 21.27 3.61 -29.39
CA GLN A 126 20.72 4.41 -28.30
C GLN A 126 19.19 4.44 -28.34
N ALA A 127 18.61 4.70 -29.50
CA ALA A 127 17.17 4.68 -29.70
C ALA A 127 16.57 3.31 -29.40
N ALA A 128 17.17 2.23 -29.93
CA ALA A 128 16.71 0.86 -29.66
C ALA A 128 16.76 0.52 -28.17
N LEU A 129 17.82 0.91 -27.49
CA LEU A 129 18.00 0.65 -26.07
C LEU A 129 16.98 1.43 -25.21
N ILE A 130 16.71 2.69 -25.56
CA ILE A 130 15.67 3.49 -24.89
C ILE A 130 14.29 2.87 -25.13
N ILE A 131 13.96 2.50 -26.38
CA ILE A 131 12.68 1.87 -26.70
C ILE A 131 12.52 0.55 -25.92
N LEU A 132 13.57 -0.25 -25.85
CA LEU A 132 13.54 -1.53 -25.14
C LEU A 132 13.30 -1.34 -23.63
N ILE A 133 13.94 -0.34 -23.00
CA ILE A 133 13.70 -0.01 -21.60
C ILE A 133 12.27 0.46 -21.40
N LEU A 134 11.80 1.40 -22.23
CA LEU A 134 10.44 1.90 -22.14
C LEU A 134 9.41 0.77 -22.30
N ALA A 135 9.60 -0.11 -23.26
CA ALA A 135 8.70 -1.25 -23.46
C ALA A 135 8.68 -2.19 -22.24
N THR A 136 9.84 -2.48 -21.66
CA THR A 136 9.94 -3.39 -20.51
C THR A 136 9.53 -2.76 -19.17
N THR A 137 9.49 -1.44 -19.07
CA THR A 137 9.02 -0.71 -17.86
C THR A 137 7.56 -0.31 -17.95
N ILE A 138 7.10 0.16 -19.11
CA ILE A 138 5.72 0.65 -19.30
C ILE A 138 4.72 -0.50 -19.20
N TYR A 139 5.02 -1.65 -19.79
CA TYR A 139 4.09 -2.79 -19.79
C TYR A 139 3.70 -3.27 -18.38
N PRO A 140 4.64 -3.58 -17.47
CA PRO A 140 4.27 -3.94 -16.11
C PRO A 140 3.63 -2.77 -15.34
N ALA A 141 4.07 -1.52 -15.57
CA ALA A 141 3.48 -0.34 -14.92
C ALA A 141 2.01 -0.15 -15.28
N ILE A 142 1.64 -0.30 -16.55
CA ILE A 142 0.23 -0.24 -16.98
C ILE A 142 -0.58 -1.36 -16.32
N ASN A 143 -0.08 -2.60 -16.33
CA ASN A 143 -0.78 -3.74 -15.73
C ASN A 143 -1.00 -3.56 -14.21
N VAL A 144 -0.07 -2.95 -13.50
CA VAL A 144 -0.23 -2.64 -12.08
C VAL A 144 -1.22 -1.51 -11.89
N SER A 145 -1.11 -0.44 -12.68
CA SER A 145 -1.99 0.73 -12.60
C SER A 145 -3.45 0.38 -12.89
N LEU A 146 -3.71 -0.49 -13.87
CA LEU A 146 -5.07 -0.94 -14.20
C LEU A 146 -5.71 -1.81 -13.10
N LYS A 147 -4.91 -2.36 -12.19
CA LYS A 147 -5.38 -3.15 -11.04
C LYS A 147 -5.50 -2.33 -9.77
N GLN A 148 -5.09 -1.07 -9.80
CA GLN A 148 -5.18 -0.19 -8.65
C GLN A 148 -6.62 0.33 -8.53
N ASP A 149 -7.28 -0.02 -7.43
CA ASP A 149 -8.59 0.50 -7.07
C ASP A 149 -8.43 1.97 -6.66
N LEU A 150 -8.63 2.88 -7.60
CA LEU A 150 -8.70 4.31 -7.29
C LEU A 150 -10.05 4.60 -6.66
N PRO A 151 -10.12 5.47 -5.63
CA PRO A 151 -11.40 5.85 -5.05
C PRO A 151 -12.29 6.50 -6.11
N LEU A 152 -13.51 6.01 -6.20
CA LEU A 152 -14.50 6.56 -7.13
C LEU A 152 -14.91 7.96 -6.67
N LYS A 153 -15.37 8.78 -7.61
CA LYS A 153 -15.83 10.12 -7.29
C LYS A 153 -16.99 10.08 -6.29
N GLU A 154 -17.88 9.12 -6.46
CA GLU A 154 -19.04 8.87 -5.61
C GLU A 154 -18.63 8.53 -4.17
N GLU A 155 -17.55 7.78 -3.97
CA GLU A 155 -16.99 7.51 -2.65
C GLU A 155 -16.46 8.80 -1.98
N ILE A 156 -15.74 9.62 -2.75
CA ILE A 156 -15.23 10.90 -2.25
C ILE A 156 -16.37 11.84 -1.89
N ASP A 157 -17.43 11.89 -2.69
CA ASP A 157 -18.59 12.73 -2.43
C ASP A 157 -19.34 12.27 -1.18
N ALA A 158 -19.47 10.96 -0.95
CA ALA A 158 -20.01 10.39 0.29
C ALA A 158 -19.18 10.77 1.53
N PHE A 159 -17.83 10.70 1.43
CA PHE A 159 -16.95 11.13 2.53
C PHE A 159 -17.05 12.63 2.82
N ARG A 160 -17.20 13.45 1.78
CA ARG A 160 -17.46 14.90 1.93
C ARG A 160 -18.83 15.17 2.54
N TRP A 161 -19.85 14.41 2.15
CA TRP A 161 -21.18 14.52 2.77
C TRP A 161 -21.09 14.34 4.28
N LEU A 162 -20.33 13.35 4.76
CA LEU A 162 -20.07 13.16 6.20
C LEU A 162 -19.42 14.36 6.86
N GLN A 163 -18.53 15.07 6.17
CA GLN A 163 -17.87 16.26 6.72
C GLN A 163 -18.90 17.32 7.13
N TYR A 164 -19.96 17.49 6.35
CA TYR A 164 -20.96 18.54 6.56
C TYR A 164 -22.15 18.06 7.39
N ASN A 165 -22.46 16.77 7.39
CA ASN A 165 -23.68 16.22 7.96
C ASN A 165 -23.47 15.37 9.21
N SER A 166 -22.25 15.31 9.76
CA SER A 166 -21.97 14.55 10.98
C SER A 166 -21.24 15.37 12.03
N PRO A 167 -21.33 15.02 13.32
CA PRO A 167 -20.57 15.66 14.39
C PRO A 167 -19.05 15.49 14.19
N GLN A 168 -18.27 16.51 14.56
CA GLN A 168 -16.82 16.52 14.33
C GLN A 168 -16.07 15.37 15.04
N ASN A 169 -16.57 14.88 16.17
CA ASN A 169 -15.99 13.80 16.95
C ASN A 169 -16.60 12.41 16.61
N ALA A 170 -17.45 12.32 15.59
CA ALA A 170 -18.09 11.06 15.21
C ALA A 170 -17.05 10.03 14.76
N GLY A 171 -17.17 8.81 15.28
CA GLY A 171 -16.45 7.65 14.76
C GLY A 171 -17.12 7.13 13.50
N VAL A 172 -16.31 6.80 12.50
CA VAL A 172 -16.75 6.28 11.22
C VAL A 172 -16.02 4.98 10.92
N VAL A 173 -16.72 4.02 10.35
CA VAL A 173 -16.11 2.77 9.87
C VAL A 173 -16.40 2.56 8.40
N SER A 174 -15.38 2.16 7.66
CA SER A 174 -15.42 1.68 6.29
C SER A 174 -14.34 0.63 6.09
N LEU A 175 -13.99 0.28 4.86
CA LEU A 175 -12.87 -0.61 4.58
C LEU A 175 -11.55 -0.08 5.14
N LEU A 176 -10.65 -1.00 5.44
CA LEU A 176 -9.27 -0.68 5.87
C LEU A 176 -8.58 0.31 4.91
N LYS A 177 -8.67 0.07 3.61
CA LYS A 177 -8.07 0.90 2.57
C LYS A 177 -8.64 2.32 2.50
N GLU A 178 -9.85 2.52 3.00
CA GLU A 178 -10.58 3.79 2.96
C GLU A 178 -10.39 4.62 4.24
N GLY A 179 -9.78 4.06 5.29
CA GLY A 179 -9.63 4.73 6.57
C GLY A 179 -8.92 6.08 6.47
N HIS A 180 -7.85 6.17 5.67
CA HIS A 180 -7.15 7.42 5.41
C HIS A 180 -7.99 8.43 4.59
N LEU A 181 -8.85 7.95 3.67
CA LEU A 181 -9.77 8.81 2.92
C LEU A 181 -10.83 9.42 3.83
N ILE A 182 -11.37 8.64 4.78
CA ILE A 182 -12.29 9.14 5.81
C ILE A 182 -11.63 10.28 6.57
N THR A 183 -10.42 10.07 7.08
CA THR A 183 -9.68 11.07 7.84
C THR A 183 -9.39 12.32 6.99
N HIS A 184 -9.06 12.15 5.71
CA HIS A 184 -8.73 13.26 4.82
C HIS A 184 -9.94 14.07 4.37
N TYR A 185 -10.99 13.40 3.85
CA TYR A 185 -12.15 14.07 3.25
C TYR A 185 -13.25 14.37 4.25
N SER A 186 -13.58 13.46 5.16
CA SER A 186 -14.63 13.69 6.14
C SER A 186 -14.15 14.41 7.40
N LYS A 187 -12.85 14.44 7.67
CA LYS A 187 -12.26 14.96 8.91
C LYS A 187 -12.85 14.31 10.16
N ARG A 188 -13.21 13.03 10.06
CA ARG A 188 -13.79 12.24 11.16
C ARG A 188 -12.79 11.17 11.61
N LYS A 189 -13.02 10.62 12.80
CA LYS A 189 -12.22 9.51 13.33
C LYS A 189 -12.60 8.24 12.58
N ASN A 190 -11.62 7.54 12.01
CA ASN A 190 -11.82 6.21 11.46
C ASN A 190 -11.62 5.14 12.53
N LEU A 191 -12.15 3.94 12.30
CA LEU A 191 -11.89 2.79 13.15
C LEU A 191 -10.44 2.32 12.98
N MET A 192 -9.99 2.22 11.73
CA MET A 192 -8.69 1.66 11.38
C MET A 192 -8.29 2.10 9.97
N ASP A 193 -6.99 2.24 9.74
CA ASP A 193 -6.37 2.45 8.43
C ASP A 193 -5.11 1.57 8.30
N ASP A 194 -4.33 1.76 7.26
CA ASP A 194 -3.12 1.00 6.97
C ASP A 194 -1.88 1.45 7.78
N HIS A 195 -2.00 2.46 8.63
CA HIS A 195 -0.95 2.86 9.55
C HIS A 195 -0.95 2.02 10.84
N PHE A 196 -0.77 0.73 10.70
CA PHE A 196 -0.91 -0.25 11.79
C PHE A 196 -0.05 0.05 13.02
N ASN A 197 1.11 0.67 12.86
CA ASN A 197 1.97 1.05 13.98
C ASN A 197 1.35 2.05 14.94
N LEU A 198 0.37 2.81 14.49
CA LEU A 198 -0.35 3.80 15.30
C LEU A 198 -1.59 3.21 15.99
N ILE A 199 -1.91 1.94 15.72
CA ILE A 199 -3.14 1.29 16.15
C ILE A 199 -2.83 0.34 17.32
N GLU A 200 -3.51 0.54 18.44
CA GLU A 200 -3.47 -0.41 19.56
C GLU A 200 -4.35 -1.61 19.24
N LYS A 201 -3.89 -2.83 19.65
CA LYS A 201 -4.61 -4.09 19.46
C LYS A 201 -5.07 -4.31 18.02
N VAL A 202 -4.15 -4.15 17.09
CA VAL A 202 -4.43 -4.17 15.65
C VAL A 202 -5.17 -5.42 15.18
N GLU A 203 -4.81 -6.61 15.67
CA GLU A 203 -5.47 -7.89 15.33
C GLU A 203 -6.95 -7.90 15.75
N GLU A 204 -7.23 -7.43 16.96
CA GLU A 204 -8.59 -7.34 17.48
C GLU A 204 -9.41 -6.36 16.66
N ARG A 205 -8.88 -5.16 16.40
CA ARG A 205 -9.57 -4.14 15.59
C ARG A 205 -9.82 -4.60 14.16
N PHE A 206 -8.86 -5.29 13.55
CA PHE A 206 -9.02 -5.82 12.20
C PHE A 206 -10.07 -6.92 12.13
N THR A 207 -10.10 -7.80 13.13
CA THR A 207 -11.14 -8.84 13.26
C THR A 207 -12.51 -8.21 13.47
N ASP A 208 -12.61 -7.21 14.34
CA ASP A 208 -13.85 -6.49 14.61
C ASP A 208 -14.33 -5.73 13.36
N LEU A 209 -13.42 -5.07 12.62
CA LEU A 209 -13.73 -4.42 11.34
C LEU A 209 -14.38 -5.40 10.36
N ASN A 210 -13.74 -6.53 10.11
CA ASN A 210 -14.26 -7.55 9.17
C ASN A 210 -15.60 -8.12 9.67
N SER A 211 -15.74 -8.30 10.97
CA SER A 211 -16.97 -8.80 11.58
C SER A 211 -18.15 -7.86 11.34
N LEU A 212 -17.94 -6.54 11.32
CA LEU A 212 -19.00 -5.58 11.02
C LEU A 212 -19.61 -5.76 9.62
N PHE A 213 -18.82 -6.21 8.64
CA PHE A 213 -19.32 -6.44 7.29
C PHE A 213 -19.86 -7.86 7.06
N THR A 214 -19.49 -8.83 7.92
CA THR A 214 -19.84 -10.23 7.70
C THR A 214 -20.85 -10.80 8.67
N THR A 215 -21.05 -10.18 9.85
CA THR A 215 -21.99 -10.67 10.85
C THR A 215 -23.45 -10.54 10.38
N LYS A 216 -24.27 -11.47 10.85
CA LYS A 216 -25.73 -11.42 10.70
C LYS A 216 -26.42 -10.99 11.99
N PHE A 217 -25.67 -10.85 13.08
CA PHE A 217 -26.22 -10.58 14.41
C PHE A 217 -26.11 -9.10 14.77
N LYS A 218 -27.26 -8.44 14.91
CA LYS A 218 -27.38 -7.04 15.31
C LYS A 218 -26.67 -6.74 16.64
N THR A 219 -26.81 -7.62 17.64
CA THR A 219 -26.18 -7.44 18.95
C THR A 219 -24.66 -7.42 18.85
N GLN A 220 -24.07 -8.32 18.07
CA GLN A 220 -22.62 -8.36 17.86
C GLN A 220 -22.12 -7.08 17.15
N ALA A 221 -22.84 -6.62 16.13
CA ALA A 221 -22.51 -5.38 15.42
C ALA A 221 -22.57 -4.18 16.38
N LEU A 222 -23.64 -4.05 17.17
CA LEU A 222 -23.78 -2.96 18.15
C LEU A 222 -22.70 -3.00 19.23
N GLN A 223 -22.28 -4.18 19.71
CA GLN A 223 -21.18 -4.31 20.66
C GLN A 223 -19.87 -3.75 20.11
N ILE A 224 -19.55 -4.06 18.85
CA ILE A 224 -18.35 -3.56 18.19
C ILE A 224 -18.44 -2.03 17.98
N LEU A 225 -19.60 -1.55 17.49
CA LEU A 225 -19.83 -0.13 17.24
C LEU A 225 -19.71 0.70 18.52
N ASP A 226 -20.29 0.22 19.63
CA ASP A 226 -20.20 0.87 20.94
C ASP A 226 -18.77 0.84 21.49
N LYS A 227 -18.08 -0.30 21.40
CA LYS A 227 -16.68 -0.47 21.84
C LYS A 227 -15.76 0.61 21.26
N TYR A 228 -15.97 0.97 19.98
CA TYR A 228 -15.15 1.96 19.28
C TYR A 228 -15.83 3.32 19.09
N GLN A 229 -17.00 3.52 19.69
CA GLN A 229 -17.79 4.76 19.61
C GLN A 229 -18.10 5.16 18.14
N ILE A 230 -18.40 4.19 17.30
CA ILE A 230 -18.73 4.39 15.89
C ILE A 230 -20.17 4.87 15.78
N LYS A 231 -20.37 5.96 15.03
CA LYS A 231 -21.68 6.56 14.77
C LYS A 231 -22.14 6.39 13.32
N TYR A 232 -21.20 6.18 12.41
CA TYR A 232 -21.50 6.02 10.99
C TYR A 232 -20.76 4.82 10.41
N LEU A 233 -21.49 4.07 9.58
CA LEU A 233 -20.98 2.91 8.88
C LEU A 233 -21.17 3.12 7.39
N ILE A 234 -20.10 2.94 6.62
CA ILE A 234 -20.07 3.18 5.18
C ILE A 234 -19.93 1.87 4.43
N ILE A 235 -20.76 1.69 3.43
CA ILE A 235 -20.65 0.60 2.45
C ILE A 235 -20.34 1.23 1.10
N SER A 236 -19.07 1.25 0.75
CA SER A 236 -18.60 1.68 -0.56
C SER A 236 -18.79 0.58 -1.62
N PRO A 237 -18.71 0.89 -2.91
CA PRO A 237 -18.65 -0.12 -3.97
C PRO A 237 -17.53 -1.14 -3.75
N SER A 238 -16.37 -0.70 -3.27
CA SER A 238 -15.27 -1.57 -2.89
C SER A 238 -15.62 -2.52 -1.75
N ALA A 239 -16.39 -2.08 -0.75
CA ALA A 239 -16.88 -2.93 0.34
C ALA A 239 -17.90 -3.95 -0.16
N LYS A 240 -18.83 -3.54 -1.04
CA LYS A 240 -19.79 -4.43 -1.66
C LYS A 240 -19.08 -5.56 -2.42
N ASP A 241 -18.06 -5.22 -3.21
CA ASP A 241 -17.30 -6.20 -3.97
C ASP A 241 -16.46 -7.11 -3.08
N GLN A 242 -15.78 -6.57 -2.07
CA GLN A 242 -14.91 -7.35 -1.18
C GLN A 242 -15.69 -8.36 -0.34
N PHE A 243 -16.83 -7.96 0.24
CA PHE A 243 -17.64 -8.80 1.12
C PHE A 243 -18.83 -9.47 0.42
N LYS A 244 -19.06 -9.17 -0.87
CA LYS A 244 -20.19 -9.68 -1.67
C LYS A 244 -21.53 -9.37 -1.00
N ILE A 245 -21.70 -8.15 -0.54
CA ILE A 245 -22.88 -7.64 0.12
C ILE A 245 -23.41 -6.40 -0.62
N GLU A 246 -24.71 -6.25 -0.70
CA GLU A 246 -25.33 -5.01 -1.16
C GLU A 246 -25.75 -4.12 0.02
N GLU A 247 -26.12 -4.77 1.13
CA GLU A 247 -26.56 -4.16 2.38
C GLU A 247 -26.12 -4.99 3.57
N LEU A 248 -26.13 -4.38 4.75
CA LEU A 248 -25.80 -5.09 5.99
C LEU A 248 -27.00 -5.89 6.45
N SER A 249 -26.81 -7.19 6.63
CA SER A 249 -27.88 -8.11 7.04
C SER A 249 -28.54 -7.75 8.38
N TYR A 250 -27.85 -7.01 9.23
CA TYR A 250 -28.31 -6.60 10.56
C TYR A 250 -28.81 -5.15 10.62
N ALA A 251 -28.64 -4.37 9.55
CA ALA A 251 -29.06 -2.96 9.51
C ALA A 251 -30.57 -2.86 9.35
N THR A 252 -31.27 -2.96 10.46
CA THR A 252 -32.73 -2.74 10.54
C THR A 252 -33.01 -1.28 10.89
N GLU A 253 -34.10 -0.72 10.36
CA GLU A 253 -34.49 0.69 10.54
C GLU A 253 -34.61 1.14 12.00
N ASP A 254 -34.85 0.20 12.92
CA ASP A 254 -34.94 0.49 14.37
C ASP A 254 -33.64 1.10 14.93
N CYS A 255 -32.50 0.60 14.49
CA CYS A 255 -31.17 0.96 15.03
C CYS A 255 -30.24 1.61 14.02
N PHE A 256 -30.53 1.49 12.74
CA PHE A 256 -29.68 1.99 11.66
C PHE A 256 -30.54 2.81 10.69
N GLU A 257 -30.22 4.08 10.55
CA GLU A 257 -30.86 4.94 9.57
C GLU A 257 -29.97 5.09 8.34
N LEU A 258 -30.50 4.79 7.17
CA LEU A 258 -29.82 5.07 5.90
C LEU A 258 -29.90 6.58 5.63
N VAL A 259 -28.79 7.29 5.83
CA VAL A 259 -28.73 8.76 5.72
C VAL A 259 -28.15 9.25 4.40
N TYR A 260 -27.49 8.37 3.67
CA TYR A 260 -26.97 8.62 2.33
C TYR A 260 -27.15 7.34 1.50
N ASP A 261 -27.86 7.42 0.39
CA ASP A 261 -28.23 6.27 -0.45
C ASP A 261 -27.94 6.59 -1.92
N GLU A 262 -26.70 6.31 -2.31
CA GLU A 262 -26.27 6.30 -3.69
C GLU A 262 -25.48 5.00 -3.93
N GLU A 263 -24.48 4.97 -4.81
CA GLU A 263 -23.62 3.82 -4.97
C GLU A 263 -22.90 3.47 -3.66
N THR A 264 -22.48 4.49 -2.91
CA THR A 264 -22.02 4.38 -1.53
C THR A 264 -23.18 4.61 -0.58
N LYS A 265 -23.38 3.70 0.38
CA LYS A 265 -24.41 3.82 1.41
C LYS A 265 -23.80 4.21 2.74
N ILE A 266 -24.44 5.15 3.46
CA ILE A 266 -24.01 5.54 4.81
C ILE A 266 -25.17 5.29 5.77
N TYR A 267 -24.91 4.49 6.79
CA TYR A 267 -25.82 4.20 7.87
C TYR A 267 -25.41 4.98 9.12
N GLN A 268 -26.36 5.68 9.72
CA GLN A 268 -26.21 6.29 11.05
C GLN A 268 -26.69 5.30 12.11
N VAL A 269 -25.87 5.07 13.11
CA VAL A 269 -26.18 4.21 14.26
C VAL A 269 -26.95 5.00 15.31
N LYS A 270 -28.21 4.60 15.56
CA LYS A 270 -29.10 5.24 16.55
C LYS A 270 -29.13 4.52 17.89
N CYS A 271 -28.99 3.19 17.89
CA CYS A 271 -28.98 2.40 19.11
C CYS A 271 -27.60 2.39 19.76
N GLN A 272 -27.59 2.41 21.08
CA GLN A 272 -26.43 2.08 21.90
C GLN A 272 -26.86 0.94 22.84
N LEU A 273 -25.98 -0.02 23.05
CA LEU A 273 -26.22 -1.02 24.08
C LEU A 273 -26.07 -0.28 25.41
N SER A 274 -27.15 -0.18 26.17
CA SER A 274 -27.07 0.36 27.54
C SER A 274 -26.02 -0.46 28.28
N ALA A 275 -24.96 0.20 28.77
CA ALA A 275 -24.03 -0.42 29.68
C ALA A 275 -24.85 -0.87 30.89
N THR A 276 -25.14 -2.16 30.99
CA THR A 276 -25.56 -2.76 32.24
C THR A 276 -24.37 -2.64 33.15
N SER A 277 -24.45 -1.59 34.02
CA SER A 277 -23.55 -1.33 35.12
C SER A 277 -23.40 -2.53 36.05
#